data_dc017d63a4dea3c0b9a788d7349cf30d
#
_entry.id   dc017d63a4dea3c0b9a788d7349cf30d
#
_cell.length_a   1.000
_cell.length_b   1.000
_cell.length_c   1.000
_cell.angle_alpha   90.00
_cell.angle_beta   90.00
_cell.angle_gamma   90.00
#
_symmetry.space_group_name_H-M   'P 1'
#
loop_
_entity.id
_entity.type
_entity.pdbx_description
1 polymer ?
#
loop_
_entity_poly.entity_id
_entity_poly.type
_entity_poly.pdbx_seq_one_letter_code
_entity_poly.pdbx_strand_id
1 'polypeptide(L)'
;MANIGKVKQVIGPVVDVDFSGEGNTLPAILNALEITRANGELIVLEVQQHLGEDSVRAISMEATDGLTRGTHVTDTGRPIAMPVGDAIKGRLFNVVGEPIDGMPSVPKGADARPIHNAPPKFEDLATEKEPLFTGIKVIDLIEPYTKGGKIGLFGGAGVGKTVLIQELINNIAVGYEGISVFAGVGERTREGNDLLREMLESNIIKYGEKFMHDMEEGGWDLSKVDMKELEDSKATFVFGQMNEPPGARARVALSGLTIAEYYRDGDMSDPTGGRDILFFVDNIFRFTQAGSEVSALLGRMPSAVGYQPTLATEMGLMQERITSTKRGSITSVQAVYVPADDLTDPAPATTFAHLDATTVLNRKIASKGIYPAVDPLDSTSRILDPAIIGDEHYNTAQRVINILARYNELQDIIAILGLDELSEEDKLVVSRARRVERFLSQPFHVAEQFTGLKGVFVDIKDTIKGFNMIIDGEVDQYPESAFNLVGTIEDAIAKGEAELAKA
;
A
#
# COMPACT_ATOMS: atom_id res chain seq x y z
N MET A 1 34.94 -22.16 -6.75
CA MET A 1 34.71 -22.09 -8.20
C MET A 1 33.25 -21.67 -8.37
N ALA A 2 32.92 -20.93 -9.43
CA ALA A 2 31.54 -20.57 -9.70
C ALA A 2 30.74 -21.84 -10.05
N ASN A 3 29.55 -22.01 -9.49
CA ASN A 3 28.65 -23.10 -9.80
C ASN A 3 27.88 -22.76 -11.09
N ILE A 4 28.25 -23.39 -12.21
CA ILE A 4 27.77 -23.03 -13.54
C ILE A 4 27.01 -24.19 -14.18
N GLY A 5 25.70 -24.03 -14.35
CA GLY A 5 24.84 -24.94 -15.09
C GLY A 5 24.62 -24.52 -16.53
N LYS A 6 23.78 -25.27 -17.21
CA LYS A 6 23.35 -25.02 -18.60
C LYS A 6 21.84 -25.14 -18.74
N VAL A 7 21.24 -24.24 -19.51
CA VAL A 7 19.82 -24.34 -19.85
C VAL A 7 19.55 -25.67 -20.55
N LYS A 8 18.65 -26.48 -19.96
CA LYS A 8 18.21 -27.75 -20.49
C LYS A 8 16.96 -27.58 -21.35
N GLN A 9 16.01 -26.79 -20.87
CA GLN A 9 14.73 -26.53 -21.51
C GLN A 9 14.15 -25.16 -21.07
N VAL A 10 13.40 -24.52 -21.97
CA VAL A 10 12.64 -23.28 -21.71
C VAL A 10 11.18 -23.53 -22.06
N ILE A 11 10.27 -23.29 -21.11
CA ILE A 11 8.82 -23.43 -21.29
C ILE A 11 8.17 -22.13 -20.80
N GLY A 12 8.05 -21.13 -21.68
CA GLY A 12 7.62 -19.80 -21.26
C GLY A 12 8.55 -19.25 -20.15
N PRO A 13 8.01 -18.76 -19.03
CA PRO A 13 8.82 -18.24 -17.92
C PRO A 13 9.51 -19.32 -17.08
N VAL A 14 9.29 -20.61 -17.36
CA VAL A 14 9.93 -21.73 -16.65
C VAL A 14 11.17 -22.18 -17.41
N VAL A 15 12.29 -22.30 -16.69
CA VAL A 15 13.57 -22.72 -17.25
C VAL A 15 14.12 -23.88 -16.42
N ASP A 16 14.37 -25.01 -17.09
CA ASP A 16 15.06 -26.14 -16.48
C ASP A 16 16.55 -26.03 -16.74
N VAL A 17 17.36 -26.15 -15.69
CA VAL A 17 18.83 -25.95 -15.73
C VAL A 17 19.50 -27.22 -15.22
N ASP A 18 20.50 -27.68 -15.96
CA ASP A 18 21.32 -28.83 -15.66
C ASP A 18 22.64 -28.41 -15.01
N PHE A 19 22.93 -28.97 -13.85
CA PHE A 19 24.16 -28.77 -13.07
C PHE A 19 25.02 -30.03 -12.98
N SER A 20 24.84 -31.00 -13.88
CA SER A 20 25.58 -32.26 -13.91
C SER A 20 27.07 -32.13 -14.22
N GLY A 21 27.57 -30.92 -14.48
CA GLY A 21 28.99 -30.66 -14.74
C GLY A 21 29.89 -31.02 -13.56
N GLU A 22 31.12 -31.47 -13.86
CA GLU A 22 32.10 -31.87 -12.86
C GLU A 22 32.42 -30.67 -11.91
N GLY A 23 32.31 -30.90 -10.61
CA GLY A 23 32.52 -29.91 -9.56
C GLY A 23 31.34 -28.98 -9.28
N ASN A 24 30.23 -29.10 -10.00
CA ASN A 24 28.99 -28.39 -9.69
C ASN A 24 28.24 -29.05 -8.53
N THR A 25 27.41 -28.22 -7.88
CA THR A 25 26.46 -28.65 -6.84
C THR A 25 25.06 -28.23 -7.21
N LEU A 26 24.07 -28.98 -6.76
CA LEU A 26 22.67 -28.63 -6.99
C LEU A 26 22.31 -27.35 -6.22
N PRO A 27 21.84 -26.28 -6.90
CA PRO A 27 21.43 -25.05 -6.23
C PRO A 27 20.30 -25.29 -5.21
N ALA A 28 20.34 -24.57 -4.09
CA ALA A 28 19.27 -24.62 -3.11
C ALA A 28 17.98 -24.03 -3.66
N ILE A 29 16.84 -24.51 -3.16
CA ILE A 29 15.52 -23.92 -3.46
C ILE A 29 15.56 -22.44 -3.07
N LEU A 30 14.96 -21.58 -3.89
CA LEU A 30 14.92 -20.11 -3.81
C LEU A 30 16.23 -19.41 -4.14
N ASN A 31 17.32 -20.12 -4.48
CA ASN A 31 18.51 -19.45 -4.98
C ASN A 31 18.22 -18.70 -6.28
N ALA A 32 18.86 -17.55 -6.42
CA ALA A 32 18.87 -16.79 -7.67
C ALA A 32 19.92 -17.37 -8.63
N LEU A 33 19.51 -17.63 -9.85
CA LEU A 33 20.38 -18.02 -10.96
C LEU A 33 20.46 -16.88 -11.94
N GLU A 34 21.65 -16.62 -12.50
CA GLU A 34 21.89 -15.51 -13.41
C GLU A 34 22.30 -16.01 -14.80
N ILE A 35 21.69 -15.42 -15.82
CA ILE A 35 22.01 -15.62 -17.23
C ILE A 35 22.32 -14.26 -17.84
N THR A 36 23.50 -14.10 -18.43
CA THR A 36 23.83 -12.91 -19.19
C THR A 36 23.55 -13.14 -20.67
N ARG A 37 22.68 -12.34 -21.26
CA ARG A 37 22.38 -12.35 -22.69
C ARG A 37 23.55 -11.83 -23.53
N ALA A 38 23.52 -12.10 -24.81
CA ALA A 38 24.54 -11.60 -25.75
C ALA A 38 24.60 -10.06 -25.84
N ASN A 39 23.49 -9.37 -25.53
CA ASN A 39 23.41 -7.91 -25.47
C ASN A 39 23.85 -7.32 -24.10
N GLY A 40 24.27 -8.17 -23.17
CA GLY A 40 24.68 -7.78 -21.82
C GLY A 40 23.55 -7.69 -20.79
N GLU A 41 22.30 -7.89 -21.17
CA GLU A 41 21.17 -7.93 -20.24
C GLU A 41 21.26 -9.15 -19.32
N LEU A 42 20.95 -8.93 -18.05
CA LEU A 42 20.88 -9.96 -17.04
C LEU A 42 19.46 -10.51 -16.94
N ILE A 43 19.32 -11.82 -16.95
CA ILE A 43 18.07 -12.52 -16.62
C ILE A 43 18.29 -13.22 -15.28
N VAL A 44 17.40 -12.99 -14.34
CA VAL A 44 17.42 -13.66 -13.03
C VAL A 44 16.30 -14.70 -12.97
N LEU A 45 16.69 -15.90 -12.57
CA LEU A 45 15.77 -17.02 -12.34
C LEU A 45 15.77 -17.36 -10.85
N GLU A 46 14.66 -17.86 -10.34
CA GLU A 46 14.56 -18.36 -8.95
C GLU A 46 14.27 -19.88 -8.97
N VAL A 47 15.11 -20.64 -8.28
CA VAL A 47 14.96 -22.10 -8.19
C VAL A 47 13.68 -22.45 -7.42
N GLN A 48 12.80 -23.24 -8.04
CA GLN A 48 11.52 -23.65 -7.47
C GLN A 48 11.46 -25.12 -7.10
N GLN A 49 12.14 -25.97 -7.85
CA GLN A 49 12.08 -27.43 -7.67
C GLN A 49 13.39 -28.09 -8.06
N HIS A 50 13.72 -29.19 -7.38
CA HIS A 50 14.70 -30.15 -7.85
C HIS A 50 14.00 -31.24 -8.66
N LEU A 51 14.49 -31.47 -9.89
CA LEU A 51 13.90 -32.43 -10.81
C LEU A 51 14.54 -33.82 -10.77
N GLY A 52 15.63 -33.98 -10.01
CA GLY A 52 16.52 -35.15 -10.09
C GLY A 52 17.58 -34.99 -11.20
N GLU A 53 18.52 -35.94 -11.26
CA GLU A 53 19.62 -35.95 -12.26
C GLU A 53 20.35 -34.59 -12.34
N ASP A 54 20.68 -34.02 -11.18
CA ASP A 54 21.37 -32.73 -11.05
C ASP A 54 20.70 -31.56 -11.79
N SER A 55 19.39 -31.64 -12.01
CA SER A 55 18.59 -30.61 -12.69
C SER A 55 17.66 -29.91 -11.74
N VAL A 56 17.51 -28.59 -11.95
CA VAL A 56 16.56 -27.75 -11.22
C VAL A 56 15.56 -27.11 -12.17
N ARG A 57 14.37 -26.86 -11.68
CA ARG A 57 13.35 -26.02 -12.34
C ARG A 57 13.30 -24.66 -11.66
N ALA A 58 13.46 -23.62 -12.48
CA ALA A 58 13.45 -22.25 -12.02
C ALA A 58 12.40 -21.43 -12.76
N ILE A 59 11.97 -20.32 -12.16
CA ILE A 59 11.06 -19.36 -12.77
C ILE A 59 11.79 -18.05 -13.03
N SER A 60 11.57 -17.49 -14.22
CA SER A 60 12.21 -16.25 -14.64
C SER A 60 11.51 -15.02 -14.05
N MET A 61 12.31 -14.02 -13.69
CA MET A 61 11.86 -12.69 -13.29
C MET A 61 11.72 -11.75 -14.50
N GLU A 62 12.38 -12.07 -15.63
CA GLU A 62 12.33 -11.35 -16.91
C GLU A 62 11.82 -12.25 -18.03
N ALA A 63 11.55 -11.64 -19.20
CA ALA A 63 11.16 -12.38 -20.39
C ALA A 63 12.26 -13.35 -20.83
N THR A 64 11.87 -14.58 -21.18
CA THR A 64 12.80 -15.66 -21.58
C THR A 64 13.03 -15.75 -23.08
N ASP A 65 12.47 -14.81 -23.85
CA ASP A 65 12.59 -14.79 -25.31
C ASP A 65 14.06 -14.80 -25.75
N GLY A 66 14.38 -15.65 -26.70
CA GLY A 66 15.73 -15.80 -27.21
C GLY A 66 16.70 -16.62 -26.36
N LEU A 67 16.27 -17.16 -25.21
CA LEU A 67 17.07 -18.13 -24.45
C LEU A 67 17.14 -19.45 -25.23
N THR A 68 18.34 -19.98 -25.34
CA THR A 68 18.60 -21.24 -26.05
C THR A 68 19.13 -22.31 -25.10
N ARG A 69 18.88 -23.57 -25.47
CA ARG A 69 19.46 -24.72 -24.78
C ARG A 69 20.99 -24.64 -24.81
N GLY A 70 21.63 -24.94 -23.68
CA GLY A 70 23.08 -24.90 -23.51
C GLY A 70 23.62 -23.55 -23.06
N THR A 71 22.80 -22.49 -22.96
CA THR A 71 23.21 -21.21 -22.39
C THR A 71 23.70 -21.42 -20.97
N HIS A 72 24.81 -20.78 -20.60
CA HIS A 72 25.39 -20.87 -19.27
C HIS A 72 24.52 -20.14 -18.23
N VAL A 73 24.39 -20.74 -17.06
CA VAL A 73 23.60 -20.23 -15.94
C VAL A 73 24.47 -20.28 -14.70
N THR A 74 24.66 -19.15 -14.05
CA THR A 74 25.45 -19.04 -12.81
C THR A 74 24.56 -19.10 -11.58
N ASP A 75 24.83 -20.02 -10.66
CA ASP A 75 24.21 -20.01 -9.35
C ASP A 75 24.89 -18.95 -8.48
N THR A 76 24.12 -18.01 -7.95
CA THR A 76 24.65 -16.96 -7.06
C THR A 76 24.89 -17.45 -5.64
N GLY A 77 24.43 -18.68 -5.30
CA GLY A 77 24.51 -19.26 -3.96
C GLY A 77 23.64 -18.60 -2.91
N ARG A 78 22.75 -17.69 -3.31
CA ARG A 78 21.84 -16.95 -2.42
C ARG A 78 20.51 -16.62 -3.10
N PRO A 79 19.44 -16.36 -2.34
CA PRO A 79 18.18 -15.86 -2.89
C PRO A 79 18.33 -14.47 -3.53
N ILE A 80 17.32 -14.05 -4.30
CA ILE A 80 17.16 -12.67 -4.77
C ILE A 80 17.25 -11.74 -3.56
N ALA A 81 18.07 -10.68 -3.67
CA ALA A 81 18.31 -9.75 -2.59
C ALA A 81 18.11 -8.29 -3.05
N MET A 82 17.55 -7.47 -2.16
CA MET A 82 17.32 -6.04 -2.39
C MET A 82 18.46 -5.20 -1.83
N PRO A 83 18.86 -4.12 -2.53
CA PRO A 83 19.72 -3.11 -1.93
C PRO A 83 18.95 -2.41 -0.80
N VAL A 84 19.66 -1.99 0.24
CA VAL A 84 19.10 -1.30 1.41
C VAL A 84 19.99 -0.12 1.80
N GLY A 85 19.52 0.75 2.67
CA GLY A 85 20.25 1.93 3.14
C GLY A 85 19.67 3.24 2.61
N ASP A 86 20.37 4.34 2.85
CA ASP A 86 19.87 5.68 2.47
C ASP A 86 19.89 5.92 0.95
N ALA A 87 20.78 5.27 0.23
CA ALA A 87 20.92 5.40 -1.21
C ALA A 87 19.72 4.91 -2.03
N ILE A 88 18.76 4.20 -1.42
CA ILE A 88 17.55 3.72 -2.09
C ILE A 88 16.35 4.64 -1.91
N LYS A 89 16.44 5.66 -1.06
CA LYS A 89 15.35 6.62 -0.85
C LYS A 89 15.08 7.40 -2.14
N GLY A 90 13.80 7.59 -2.44
CA GLY A 90 13.36 8.28 -3.65
C GLY A 90 13.56 7.49 -4.95
N ARG A 91 14.07 6.27 -4.89
CA ARG A 91 14.41 5.45 -6.03
C ARG A 91 13.30 4.45 -6.39
N LEU A 92 13.36 3.99 -7.62
CA LEU A 92 12.43 3.05 -8.22
C LEU A 92 13.17 1.78 -8.63
N PHE A 93 12.78 0.63 -8.11
CA PHE A 93 13.42 -0.67 -8.36
C PHE A 93 12.47 -1.67 -9.01
N ASN A 94 13.04 -2.63 -9.72
CA ASN A 94 12.35 -3.85 -10.14
C ASN A 94 12.42 -4.93 -9.04
N VAL A 95 11.85 -6.09 -9.31
CA VAL A 95 11.75 -7.23 -8.39
C VAL A 95 13.12 -7.74 -7.91
N VAL A 96 14.16 -7.62 -8.71
CA VAL A 96 15.51 -8.09 -8.41
C VAL A 96 16.42 -7.01 -7.82
N GLY A 97 15.87 -5.81 -7.56
CA GLY A 97 16.60 -4.70 -6.96
C GLY A 97 17.49 -3.91 -7.92
N GLU A 98 17.21 -3.99 -9.22
CA GLU A 98 17.82 -3.09 -10.20
C GLU A 98 16.95 -1.84 -10.36
N PRO A 99 17.57 -0.64 -10.45
CA PRO A 99 16.81 0.59 -10.64
C PRO A 99 16.17 0.65 -12.02
N ILE A 100 14.92 1.11 -12.06
CA ILE A 100 14.15 1.33 -13.28
C ILE A 100 13.79 2.81 -13.51
N ASP A 101 14.34 3.69 -12.68
CA ASP A 101 14.16 5.14 -12.73
C ASP A 101 15.09 5.84 -13.75
N GLY A 102 15.96 5.10 -14.41
CA GLY A 102 16.94 5.63 -15.36
C GLY A 102 18.20 6.20 -14.73
N MET A 103 18.31 6.18 -13.40
CA MET A 103 19.49 6.62 -12.66
C MET A 103 20.48 5.47 -12.46
N PRO A 104 21.75 5.75 -12.10
CA PRO A 104 22.77 4.72 -11.88
C PRO A 104 22.36 3.66 -10.86
N SER A 105 22.86 2.43 -11.08
CA SER A 105 22.62 1.31 -10.17
C SER A 105 23.12 1.60 -8.75
N VAL A 106 22.35 1.17 -7.76
CA VAL A 106 22.77 1.19 -6.36
C VAL A 106 23.54 -0.09 -6.08
N PRO A 107 24.78 -0.02 -5.60
CA PRO A 107 25.56 -1.22 -5.28
C PRO A 107 24.82 -2.07 -4.25
N LYS A 108 24.60 -3.34 -4.56
CA LYS A 108 24.14 -4.32 -3.57
C LYS A 108 25.32 -4.65 -2.66
N GLY A 109 25.53 -3.84 -1.61
CA GLY A 109 26.61 -4.03 -0.65
C GLY A 109 26.46 -5.31 0.19
N ALA A 110 27.30 -5.44 1.19
CA ALA A 110 27.24 -6.55 2.17
C ALA A 110 25.89 -6.61 2.93
N ASP A 111 25.20 -5.49 2.98
CA ASP A 111 23.92 -5.32 3.70
C ASP A 111 22.68 -5.68 2.86
N ALA A 112 22.85 -6.07 1.58
CA ALA A 112 21.73 -6.50 0.76
C ALA A 112 20.97 -7.65 1.41
N ARG A 113 19.65 -7.51 1.52
CA ARG A 113 18.78 -8.46 2.24
C ARG A 113 17.99 -9.35 1.29
N PRO A 114 17.91 -10.66 1.55
CA PRO A 114 17.15 -11.59 0.73
C PRO A 114 15.65 -11.28 0.83
N ILE A 115 14.92 -11.50 -0.26
CA ILE A 115 13.46 -11.27 -0.28
C ILE A 115 12.68 -12.34 0.48
N HIS A 116 13.25 -13.51 0.68
CA HIS A 116 12.68 -14.61 1.45
C HIS A 116 13.21 -14.57 2.88
N ASN A 117 12.48 -13.89 3.75
CA ASN A 117 12.78 -13.80 5.18
C ASN A 117 11.71 -14.51 6.00
N ALA A 118 12.13 -15.03 7.16
CA ALA A 118 11.18 -15.51 8.16
C ALA A 118 10.46 -14.32 8.84
N PRO A 119 9.23 -14.50 9.32
CA PRO A 119 8.58 -13.54 10.20
C PRO A 119 9.44 -13.28 11.47
N PRO A 120 9.28 -12.13 12.11
CA PRO A 120 9.94 -11.85 13.40
C PRO A 120 9.62 -12.92 14.42
N LYS A 121 10.58 -13.23 15.29
CA LYS A 121 10.37 -14.18 16.38
C LYS A 121 9.38 -13.61 17.39
N PHE A 122 8.66 -14.50 18.08
CA PHE A 122 7.68 -14.10 19.09
C PHE A 122 8.27 -13.21 20.18
N GLU A 123 9.51 -13.44 20.57
CA GLU A 123 10.25 -12.64 21.57
C GLU A 123 10.53 -11.20 21.12
N ASP A 124 10.55 -10.94 19.80
CA ASP A 124 10.84 -9.64 19.20
C ASP A 124 9.57 -8.80 18.94
N LEU A 125 8.39 -9.42 19.05
CA LEU A 125 7.13 -8.74 18.79
C LEU A 125 6.79 -7.72 19.88
N ALA A 126 6.19 -6.61 19.48
CA ALA A 126 5.51 -5.69 20.40
C ALA A 126 4.17 -6.30 20.83
N THR A 127 3.85 -6.20 22.11
CA THR A 127 2.62 -6.78 22.68
C THR A 127 1.48 -5.77 22.79
N GLU A 128 1.79 -4.48 22.81
CA GLU A 128 0.80 -3.41 22.93
C GLU A 128 0.20 -3.06 21.57
N LYS A 129 -1.11 -2.85 21.55
CA LYS A 129 -1.81 -2.35 20.36
C LYS A 129 -1.94 -0.84 20.51
N GLU A 130 -1.29 -0.13 19.61
CA GLU A 130 -1.33 1.32 19.54
C GLU A 130 -2.07 1.79 18.29
N PRO A 131 -2.95 2.80 18.38
CA PRO A 131 -3.51 3.42 17.20
C PRO A 131 -2.45 4.22 16.44
N LEU A 132 -2.51 4.16 15.11
CA LEU A 132 -1.75 5.01 14.21
C LEU A 132 -2.69 6.09 13.68
N PHE A 133 -2.59 7.30 14.21
CA PHE A 133 -3.41 8.41 13.73
C PHE A 133 -2.87 8.98 12.43
N THR A 134 -3.73 9.01 11.43
CA THR A 134 -3.40 9.42 10.07
C THR A 134 -3.60 10.91 9.83
N GLY A 135 -4.27 11.61 10.74
CA GLY A 135 -4.70 13.00 10.55
C GLY A 135 -5.87 13.16 9.60
N ILE A 136 -6.51 12.06 9.20
CA ILE A 136 -7.70 12.03 8.36
C ILE A 136 -8.91 11.68 9.23
N LYS A 137 -9.82 12.64 9.42
CA LYS A 137 -10.94 12.53 10.36
C LYS A 137 -11.74 11.25 10.26
N VAL A 138 -12.15 10.87 9.06
CA VAL A 138 -13.01 9.68 8.86
C VAL A 138 -12.28 8.39 9.21
N ILE A 139 -11.00 8.29 8.88
CA ILE A 139 -10.19 7.11 9.20
C ILE A 139 -9.98 7.04 10.72
N ASP A 140 -9.43 8.10 11.29
CA ASP A 140 -9.03 8.11 12.70
C ASP A 140 -10.21 7.92 13.65
N LEU A 141 -11.40 8.44 13.29
CA LEU A 141 -12.59 8.31 14.13
C LEU A 141 -13.27 6.95 13.99
N ILE A 142 -13.55 6.53 12.75
CA ILE A 142 -14.45 5.39 12.45
C ILE A 142 -13.69 4.07 12.31
N GLU A 143 -12.52 4.12 11.71
CA GLU A 143 -11.71 2.94 11.39
C GLU A 143 -10.23 3.12 11.76
N PRO A 144 -9.91 3.50 13.00
CA PRO A 144 -8.53 3.82 13.37
C PRO A 144 -7.58 2.69 13.00
N TYR A 145 -6.45 3.05 12.41
CA TYR A 145 -5.43 2.09 12.00
C TYR A 145 -4.61 1.63 13.20
N THR A 146 -4.23 0.35 13.19
CA THR A 146 -3.33 -0.20 14.20
C THR A 146 -1.90 -0.06 13.73
N LYS A 147 -1.03 0.43 14.57
CA LYS A 147 0.42 0.41 14.34
C LYS A 147 0.89 -1.04 14.18
N GLY A 148 1.58 -1.34 13.09
CA GLY A 148 1.93 -2.72 12.74
C GLY A 148 0.76 -3.56 12.22
N GLY A 149 -0.40 -2.94 11.97
CA GLY A 149 -1.60 -3.60 11.45
C GLY A 149 -1.62 -3.71 9.93
N LYS A 150 -2.59 -4.47 9.45
CA LYS A 150 -2.83 -4.73 8.04
C LYS A 150 -4.19 -4.15 7.66
N ILE A 151 -4.18 -3.15 6.77
CA ILE A 151 -5.36 -2.44 6.33
C ILE A 151 -5.69 -2.84 4.91
N GLY A 152 -6.92 -3.29 4.67
CA GLY A 152 -7.44 -3.51 3.32
C GLY A 152 -8.09 -2.24 2.79
N LEU A 153 -7.67 -1.77 1.62
CA LEU A 153 -8.25 -0.64 0.92
C LEU A 153 -9.09 -1.11 -0.25
N PHE A 154 -10.39 -0.92 -0.15
CA PHE A 154 -11.38 -1.31 -1.15
C PHE A 154 -11.91 -0.08 -1.87
N GLY A 155 -12.09 -0.19 -3.17
CA GLY A 155 -12.69 0.89 -3.94
C GLY A 155 -12.58 0.65 -5.44
N GLY A 156 -13.62 1.03 -6.16
CA GLY A 156 -13.62 1.00 -7.63
C GLY A 156 -12.72 2.08 -8.23
N ALA A 157 -12.68 2.12 -9.55
CA ALA A 157 -11.94 3.17 -10.26
C ALA A 157 -12.57 4.56 -10.02
N GLY A 158 -11.71 5.57 -9.87
CA GLY A 158 -12.15 6.98 -9.80
C GLY A 158 -12.74 7.44 -8.47
N VAL A 159 -12.54 6.70 -7.37
CA VAL A 159 -13.03 7.07 -6.03
C VAL A 159 -11.98 7.77 -5.17
N GLY A 160 -10.78 8.06 -5.72
CA GLY A 160 -9.71 8.75 -5.01
C GLY A 160 -8.75 7.84 -4.23
N LYS A 161 -8.67 6.54 -4.58
CA LYS A 161 -7.77 5.59 -3.91
C LYS A 161 -6.31 6.07 -3.91
N THR A 162 -5.78 6.45 -5.06
CA THR A 162 -4.40 6.93 -5.20
C THR A 162 -4.14 8.18 -4.38
N VAL A 163 -5.07 9.16 -4.44
CA VAL A 163 -4.97 10.41 -3.68
C VAL A 163 -4.97 10.14 -2.17
N LEU A 164 -5.77 9.18 -1.70
CA LEU A 164 -5.77 8.77 -0.30
C LEU A 164 -4.43 8.13 0.12
N ILE A 165 -3.87 7.26 -0.72
CA ILE A 165 -2.55 6.65 -0.48
C ILE A 165 -1.47 7.72 -0.38
N GLN A 166 -1.46 8.68 -1.29
CA GLN A 166 -0.51 9.79 -1.28
C GLN A 166 -0.63 10.65 -0.02
N GLU A 167 -1.85 10.98 0.40
CA GLU A 167 -2.07 11.73 1.63
C GLU A 167 -1.62 10.97 2.87
N LEU A 168 -1.85 9.65 2.92
CA LEU A 168 -1.32 8.81 4.00
C LEU A 168 0.21 8.83 4.04
N ILE A 169 0.88 8.73 2.89
CA ILE A 169 2.34 8.82 2.80
C ILE A 169 2.81 10.19 3.30
N ASN A 170 2.18 11.27 2.82
CA ASN A 170 2.52 12.62 3.23
C ASN A 170 2.35 12.82 4.75
N ASN A 171 1.21 12.42 5.28
CA ASN A 171 0.88 12.64 6.69
C ASN A 171 1.78 11.83 7.64
N ILE A 172 2.15 10.61 7.26
CA ILE A 172 3.11 9.81 8.03
C ILE A 172 4.53 10.38 7.92
N ALA A 173 4.92 10.87 6.75
CA ALA A 173 6.22 11.52 6.57
C ALA A 173 6.36 12.78 7.43
N VAL A 174 5.29 13.58 7.55
CA VAL A 174 5.27 14.84 8.32
C VAL A 174 5.04 14.58 9.81
N GLY A 175 4.07 13.72 10.15
CA GLY A 175 3.65 13.49 11.54
C GLY A 175 4.58 12.58 12.35
N TYR A 176 5.25 11.64 11.68
CA TYR A 176 6.04 10.58 12.35
C TYR A 176 7.49 10.50 11.86
N GLU A 177 7.93 11.40 10.98
CA GLU A 177 9.24 11.30 10.28
C GLU A 177 9.45 9.93 9.61
N GLY A 178 8.34 9.27 9.29
CA GLY A 178 8.31 7.91 8.76
C GLY A 178 8.77 7.83 7.30
N ILE A 179 9.16 6.63 6.90
CA ILE A 179 9.47 6.30 5.52
C ILE A 179 8.38 5.36 5.01
N SER A 180 7.99 5.54 3.76
CA SER A 180 7.03 4.66 3.10
C SER A 180 7.71 3.80 2.04
N VAL A 181 7.24 2.58 1.88
CA VAL A 181 7.64 1.69 0.80
C VAL A 181 6.41 1.31 0.01
N PHE A 182 6.45 1.47 -1.30
CA PHE A 182 5.35 1.16 -2.19
C PHE A 182 5.72 -0.01 -3.11
N ALA A 183 4.94 -1.08 -3.07
CA ALA A 183 5.05 -2.22 -3.95
C ALA A 183 3.91 -2.22 -4.98
N GLY A 184 4.22 -1.92 -6.22
CA GLY A 184 3.29 -2.01 -7.35
C GLY A 184 3.25 -3.41 -7.93
N VAL A 185 2.16 -4.13 -7.72
CA VAL A 185 2.02 -5.55 -8.07
C VAL A 185 1.01 -5.72 -9.20
N GLY A 186 1.51 -5.98 -10.40
CA GLY A 186 0.67 -6.27 -11.55
C GLY A 186 -0.23 -5.12 -12.01
N GLU A 187 0.10 -3.89 -11.65
CA GLU A 187 -0.63 -2.70 -12.09
C GLU A 187 -0.11 -2.17 -13.44
N ARG A 188 -0.80 -1.20 -13.99
CA ARG A 188 -0.42 -0.61 -15.28
C ARG A 188 0.82 0.26 -15.13
N THR A 189 1.77 0.13 -16.06
CA THR A 189 3.00 0.94 -16.07
C THR A 189 2.71 2.44 -16.06
N ARG A 190 1.65 2.88 -16.75
CA ARG A 190 1.22 4.28 -16.76
C ARG A 190 0.84 4.77 -15.36
N GLU A 191 0.07 3.99 -14.61
CA GLU A 191 -0.36 4.35 -13.24
C GLU A 191 0.83 4.48 -12.29
N GLY A 192 1.83 3.60 -12.43
CA GLY A 192 3.08 3.70 -11.70
C GLY A 192 3.89 4.96 -12.03
N ASN A 193 3.92 5.35 -13.31
CA ASN A 193 4.59 6.59 -13.74
C ASN A 193 3.84 7.85 -13.28
N ASP A 194 2.51 7.83 -13.35
CA ASP A 194 1.69 8.94 -12.84
C ASP A 194 1.90 9.10 -11.33
N LEU A 195 1.94 7.99 -10.57
CA LEU A 195 2.22 7.99 -9.13
C LEU A 195 3.59 8.63 -8.81
N LEU A 196 4.65 8.27 -9.56
CA LEU A 196 5.97 8.86 -9.38
C LEU A 196 5.94 10.38 -9.59
N ARG A 197 5.28 10.86 -10.65
CA ARG A 197 5.12 12.30 -10.91
C ARG A 197 4.41 13.02 -9.77
N GLU A 198 3.29 12.48 -9.33
CA GLU A 198 2.51 13.03 -8.23
C GLU A 198 3.30 13.08 -6.92
N MET A 199 4.16 12.08 -6.66
CA MET A 199 5.06 12.07 -5.50
C MET A 199 6.18 13.14 -5.59
N LEU A 200 6.65 13.45 -6.80
CA LEU A 200 7.56 14.56 -7.05
C LEU A 200 6.86 15.90 -6.83
N GLU A 201 5.68 16.08 -7.38
CA GLU A 201 4.87 17.30 -7.25
C GLU A 201 4.48 17.59 -5.80
N SER A 202 4.21 16.56 -5.00
CA SER A 202 3.92 16.66 -3.56
C SER A 202 5.17 16.75 -2.67
N ASN A 203 6.37 16.77 -3.27
CA ASN A 203 7.65 16.86 -2.56
C ASN A 203 7.92 15.71 -1.56
N ILE A 204 7.25 14.57 -1.76
CA ILE A 204 7.52 13.32 -1.03
C ILE A 204 8.81 12.68 -1.54
N ILE A 205 8.99 12.70 -2.87
CA ILE A 205 10.27 12.40 -3.54
C ILE A 205 10.91 13.71 -3.94
N LYS A 206 12.20 13.84 -3.68
CA LYS A 206 12.95 15.08 -3.85
C LYS A 206 14.04 14.91 -4.90
N TYR A 207 13.78 15.36 -6.12
CA TYR A 207 14.78 15.37 -7.20
C TYR A 207 15.53 16.71 -7.29
N GLY A 208 15.16 17.68 -6.46
CA GLY A 208 15.76 19.01 -6.42
C GLY A 208 15.14 20.02 -7.39
N GLU A 209 15.30 21.31 -7.06
CA GLU A 209 14.64 22.42 -7.77
C GLU A 209 14.94 22.44 -9.29
N LYS A 210 16.17 22.10 -9.70
CA LYS A 210 16.55 22.12 -11.11
C LYS A 210 15.82 21.08 -11.94
N PHE A 211 15.59 19.91 -11.36
CA PHE A 211 14.81 18.85 -12.01
C PHE A 211 13.33 19.23 -12.05
N MET A 212 12.79 19.74 -10.95
CA MET A 212 11.39 20.14 -10.86
C MET A 212 11.05 21.24 -11.88
N HIS A 213 11.92 22.24 -12.05
CA HIS A 213 11.74 23.27 -13.07
C HIS A 213 11.75 22.69 -14.49
N ASP A 214 12.66 21.75 -14.80
CA ASP A 214 12.70 21.06 -16.08
C ASP A 214 11.41 20.23 -16.33
N MET A 215 10.91 19.56 -15.30
CA MET A 215 9.67 18.79 -15.36
C MET A 215 8.45 19.67 -15.63
N GLU A 216 8.36 20.86 -15.01
CA GLU A 216 7.30 21.86 -15.25
C GLU A 216 7.31 22.38 -16.69
N GLU A 217 8.49 22.50 -17.31
CA GLU A 217 8.66 22.85 -18.72
C GLU A 217 8.40 21.68 -19.70
N GLY A 218 8.05 20.51 -19.18
CA GLY A 218 7.77 19.29 -19.95
C GLY A 218 9.01 18.45 -20.27
N GLY A 219 10.16 18.74 -19.63
CA GLY A 219 11.39 17.96 -19.72
C GLY A 219 11.40 16.77 -18.74
N TRP A 220 12.42 15.93 -18.84
CA TRP A 220 12.72 14.82 -17.93
C TRP A 220 14.23 14.53 -17.94
N ASP A 221 15.03 15.51 -17.54
CA ASP A 221 16.48 15.42 -17.57
C ASP A 221 17.05 14.94 -16.24
N LEU A 222 17.30 13.64 -16.12
CA LEU A 222 17.84 13.02 -14.91
C LEU A 222 19.22 13.51 -14.50
N SER A 223 19.97 14.17 -15.40
CA SER A 223 21.25 14.78 -15.03
C SER A 223 21.10 16.00 -14.10
N LYS A 224 19.90 16.54 -13.98
CA LYS A 224 19.54 17.66 -13.10
C LYS A 224 19.12 17.24 -11.69
N VAL A 225 19.01 15.92 -11.44
CA VAL A 225 18.65 15.40 -10.12
C VAL A 225 19.74 15.71 -9.09
N ASP A 226 19.34 16.27 -7.96
CA ASP A 226 20.25 16.48 -6.83
C ASP A 226 20.27 15.23 -5.92
N MET A 227 21.36 14.50 -5.98
CA MET A 227 21.51 13.25 -5.24
C MET A 227 21.50 13.43 -3.71
N LYS A 228 21.79 14.62 -3.19
CA LYS A 228 21.71 14.91 -1.74
C LYS A 228 20.26 15.13 -1.31
N GLU A 229 19.51 15.90 -2.09
CA GLU A 229 18.09 16.10 -1.81
C GLU A 229 17.31 14.80 -1.98
N LEU A 230 17.73 13.91 -2.90
CA LEU A 230 17.12 12.61 -3.11
C LEU A 230 17.17 11.74 -1.84
N GLU A 231 18.26 11.78 -1.06
CA GLU A 231 18.40 11.04 0.21
C GLU A 231 17.42 11.50 1.30
N ASP A 232 16.87 12.72 1.16
CA ASP A 232 15.83 13.26 2.04
C ASP A 232 14.41 12.84 1.63
N SER A 233 14.26 12.07 0.56
CA SER A 233 12.98 11.53 0.11
C SER A 233 12.35 10.60 1.16
N LYS A 234 11.03 10.57 1.20
CA LYS A 234 10.25 9.84 2.22
C LYS A 234 9.60 8.56 1.70
N ALA A 235 9.87 8.18 0.46
CA ALA A 235 9.33 6.97 -0.14
C ALA A 235 10.35 6.25 -1.02
N THR A 236 10.21 4.92 -1.12
CA THR A 236 10.94 4.05 -2.06
C THR A 236 9.93 3.16 -2.77
N PHE A 237 10.14 2.90 -4.06
CA PHE A 237 9.21 2.15 -4.90
C PHE A 237 9.83 0.87 -5.44
N VAL A 238 9.03 -0.19 -5.48
CA VAL A 238 9.38 -1.44 -6.15
C VAL A 238 8.23 -1.84 -7.06
N PHE A 239 8.46 -1.97 -8.35
CA PHE A 239 7.43 -2.30 -9.31
C PHE A 239 7.67 -3.65 -10.00
N GLY A 240 6.59 -4.45 -10.07
CA GLY A 240 6.45 -5.61 -10.92
C GLY A 240 5.14 -5.48 -11.68
N GLN A 241 5.18 -4.81 -12.84
CA GLN A 241 4.00 -4.37 -13.58
C GLN A 241 3.30 -5.53 -14.32
N MET A 242 2.10 -5.27 -14.86
CA MET A 242 1.29 -6.31 -15.50
C MET A 242 1.89 -6.91 -16.77
N ASN A 243 2.82 -6.22 -17.40
CA ASN A 243 3.56 -6.69 -18.57
C ASN A 243 4.75 -7.60 -18.22
N GLU A 244 5.12 -7.68 -16.93
CA GLU A 244 6.21 -8.53 -16.48
C GLU A 244 5.77 -9.99 -16.29
N PRO A 245 6.72 -10.95 -16.31
CA PRO A 245 6.41 -12.35 -16.11
C PRO A 245 5.77 -12.64 -14.75
N PRO A 246 5.03 -13.75 -14.62
CA PRO A 246 4.37 -14.10 -13.35
C PRO A 246 5.36 -14.29 -12.20
N GLY A 247 6.61 -14.69 -12.46
CA GLY A 247 7.67 -14.77 -11.46
C GLY A 247 7.93 -13.42 -10.80
N ALA A 248 8.12 -12.36 -11.58
CA ALA A 248 8.31 -11.00 -11.07
C ALA A 248 7.10 -10.52 -10.26
N ARG A 249 5.89 -10.66 -10.80
CA ARG A 249 4.65 -10.23 -10.12
C ARG A 249 4.39 -10.99 -8.82
N ALA A 250 4.83 -12.25 -8.71
CA ALA A 250 4.71 -13.05 -7.51
C ALA A 250 5.75 -12.73 -6.43
N ARG A 251 6.80 -11.96 -6.74
CA ARG A 251 7.91 -11.66 -5.83
C ARG A 251 8.04 -10.18 -5.47
N VAL A 252 7.53 -9.27 -6.28
CA VAL A 252 7.71 -7.82 -6.08
C VAL A 252 7.20 -7.32 -4.74
N ALA A 253 6.09 -7.86 -4.22
CA ALA A 253 5.60 -7.53 -2.87
C ALA A 253 6.61 -7.95 -1.78
N LEU A 254 7.27 -9.10 -1.95
CA LEU A 254 8.32 -9.56 -1.03
C LEU A 254 9.56 -8.67 -1.11
N SER A 255 9.91 -8.20 -2.31
CA SER A 255 11.03 -7.26 -2.52
C SER A 255 10.77 -5.93 -1.79
N GLY A 256 9.58 -5.36 -1.94
CA GLY A 256 9.19 -4.14 -1.22
C GLY A 256 9.14 -4.35 0.28
N LEU A 257 8.59 -5.47 0.75
CA LEU A 257 8.51 -5.80 2.17
C LEU A 257 9.91 -5.94 2.80
N THR A 258 10.87 -6.49 2.07
CA THR A 258 12.26 -6.62 2.55
C THR A 258 12.91 -5.25 2.80
N ILE A 259 12.64 -4.27 1.95
CA ILE A 259 13.07 -2.88 2.18
C ILE A 259 12.38 -2.29 3.42
N ALA A 260 11.07 -2.52 3.57
CA ALA A 260 10.33 -2.06 4.74
C ALA A 260 10.86 -2.67 6.04
N GLU A 261 11.20 -3.97 6.04
CA GLU A 261 11.82 -4.65 7.18
C GLU A 261 13.17 -4.06 7.57
N TYR A 262 13.98 -3.68 6.60
CA TYR A 262 15.24 -3.02 6.88
C TYR A 262 15.06 -1.73 7.68
N TYR A 263 14.12 -0.88 7.28
CA TYR A 263 13.84 0.36 8.00
C TYR A 263 13.13 0.13 9.34
N ARG A 264 12.24 -0.87 9.45
CA ARG A 264 11.61 -1.26 10.72
C ARG A 264 12.65 -1.69 11.75
N ASP A 265 13.58 -2.54 11.33
CA ASP A 265 14.56 -3.16 12.23
C ASP A 265 15.76 -2.24 12.48
N GLY A 266 16.07 -1.33 11.55
CA GLY A 266 17.20 -0.42 11.61
C GLY A 266 18.54 -1.12 11.60
N ASP A 267 19.61 -0.41 11.98
CA ASP A 267 20.92 -0.99 12.21
C ASP A 267 20.88 -1.85 13.48
N MET A 268 21.27 -3.12 13.34
CA MET A 268 21.28 -4.07 14.45
C MET A 268 22.30 -3.69 15.55
N SER A 269 23.26 -2.83 15.26
CA SER A 269 24.21 -2.27 16.23
C SER A 269 23.62 -1.11 17.04
N ASP A 270 22.54 -0.44 16.53
CA ASP A 270 21.84 0.64 17.23
C ASP A 270 20.48 0.13 17.76
N PRO A 271 20.31 0.00 19.07
CA PRO A 271 19.06 -0.47 19.66
C PRO A 271 17.87 0.48 19.45
N THR A 272 18.12 1.73 19.04
CA THR A 272 17.09 2.76 18.79
C THR A 272 16.85 3.02 17.30
N GLY A 273 17.54 2.29 16.43
CA GLY A 273 17.58 2.56 14.98
C GLY A 273 16.35 2.15 14.19
N GLY A 274 15.37 1.47 14.80
CA GLY A 274 14.14 1.04 14.13
C GLY A 274 13.14 2.20 13.94
N ARG A 275 12.30 2.10 12.91
CA ARG A 275 11.32 3.13 12.54
C ARG A 275 9.93 2.55 12.32
N ASP A 276 8.95 3.44 12.35
CA ASP A 276 7.58 3.13 11.94
C ASP A 276 7.45 3.35 10.43
N ILE A 277 7.09 2.29 9.71
CA ILE A 277 7.04 2.26 8.25
C ILE A 277 5.62 2.05 7.77
N LEU A 278 5.20 2.80 6.75
CA LEU A 278 4.05 2.45 5.92
C LEU A 278 4.50 1.61 4.73
N PHE A 279 3.84 0.49 4.55
CA PHE A 279 4.05 -0.40 3.44
C PHE A 279 2.78 -0.50 2.58
N PHE A 280 2.84 -0.02 1.35
CA PHE A 280 1.74 -0.06 0.41
C PHE A 280 1.90 -1.21 -0.56
N VAL A 281 0.82 -1.95 -0.80
CA VAL A 281 0.75 -3.00 -1.82
C VAL A 281 -0.44 -2.70 -2.74
N ASP A 282 -0.16 -2.38 -3.96
CA ASP A 282 -1.19 -2.19 -4.99
C ASP A 282 -0.89 -3.09 -6.19
N ASN A 283 -1.53 -4.19 -6.36
CA ASN A 283 -2.70 -4.76 -5.70
C ASN A 283 -2.39 -6.15 -5.12
N ILE A 284 -2.80 -6.44 -3.88
CA ILE A 284 -2.52 -7.74 -3.24
C ILE A 284 -3.18 -8.92 -3.98
N PHE A 285 -4.31 -8.73 -4.63
CA PHE A 285 -4.93 -9.75 -5.46
C PHE A 285 -4.01 -10.21 -6.59
N ARG A 286 -3.24 -9.29 -7.19
CA ARG A 286 -2.30 -9.64 -8.26
C ARG A 286 -1.14 -10.50 -7.79
N PHE A 287 -0.73 -10.36 -6.53
CA PHE A 287 0.23 -11.26 -5.89
C PHE A 287 -0.31 -12.71 -5.87
N THR A 288 -1.55 -12.92 -5.44
CA THR A 288 -2.16 -14.25 -5.42
C THR A 288 -2.40 -14.80 -6.82
N GLN A 289 -2.82 -13.97 -7.77
CA GLN A 289 -3.00 -14.35 -9.16
C GLN A 289 -1.69 -14.81 -9.80
N ALA A 290 -0.61 -14.05 -9.64
CA ALA A 290 0.71 -14.42 -10.13
C ALA A 290 1.20 -15.74 -9.50
N GLY A 291 0.94 -15.95 -8.22
CA GLY A 291 1.21 -17.22 -7.53
C GLY A 291 0.46 -18.41 -8.14
N SER A 292 -0.79 -18.23 -8.58
CA SER A 292 -1.56 -19.28 -9.26
C SER A 292 -1.00 -19.60 -10.65
N GLU A 293 -0.58 -18.55 -11.39
CA GLU A 293 0.11 -18.72 -12.70
C GLU A 293 1.42 -19.51 -12.55
N VAL A 294 2.25 -19.13 -11.56
CA VAL A 294 3.50 -19.84 -11.24
C VAL A 294 3.22 -21.31 -10.90
N SER A 295 2.24 -21.56 -10.03
CA SER A 295 1.88 -22.91 -9.60
C SER A 295 1.43 -23.78 -10.79
N ALA A 296 0.62 -23.23 -11.70
CA ALA A 296 0.18 -23.91 -12.91
C ALA A 296 1.35 -24.25 -13.85
N LEU A 297 2.27 -23.29 -14.05
CA LEU A 297 3.47 -23.47 -14.85
C LEU A 297 4.44 -24.51 -14.28
N LEU A 298 4.48 -24.66 -12.96
CA LEU A 298 5.25 -25.70 -12.27
C LEU A 298 4.56 -27.08 -12.31
N GLY A 299 3.36 -27.18 -12.93
CA GLY A 299 2.62 -28.43 -13.05
C GLY A 299 1.96 -28.90 -11.74
N ARG A 300 1.72 -28.00 -10.78
CA ARG A 300 1.02 -28.34 -9.55
C ARG A 300 -0.48 -28.44 -9.80
N MET A 301 -1.14 -29.41 -9.16
CA MET A 301 -2.59 -29.58 -9.28
C MET A 301 -3.29 -28.37 -8.64
N PRO A 302 -4.20 -27.68 -9.35
CA PRO A 302 -4.92 -26.54 -8.81
C PRO A 302 -5.91 -26.93 -7.71
N SER A 303 -6.16 -26.03 -6.78
CA SER A 303 -7.21 -26.11 -5.78
C SER A 303 -8.52 -25.49 -6.28
N ALA A 304 -9.41 -25.12 -5.38
CA ALA A 304 -10.69 -24.48 -5.71
C ALA A 304 -10.50 -23.24 -6.59
N VAL A 305 -11.37 -23.07 -7.58
CA VAL A 305 -11.41 -21.94 -8.53
C VAL A 305 -10.11 -21.74 -9.32
N GLY A 306 -9.24 -22.75 -9.36
CA GLY A 306 -7.97 -22.71 -10.12
C GLY A 306 -6.80 -22.10 -9.37
N TYR A 307 -6.93 -21.73 -8.11
CA TYR A 307 -5.85 -21.20 -7.29
C TYR A 307 -4.83 -22.28 -6.90
N GLN A 308 -3.63 -21.84 -6.51
CA GLN A 308 -2.58 -22.71 -6.00
C GLN A 308 -2.99 -23.37 -4.67
N PRO A 309 -2.60 -24.63 -4.43
CA PRO A 309 -2.89 -25.30 -3.16
C PRO A 309 -2.16 -24.63 -1.97
N THR A 310 -1.12 -23.86 -2.23
CA THR A 310 -0.29 -23.13 -1.25
C THR A 310 -0.75 -21.70 -0.99
N LEU A 311 -1.92 -21.29 -1.50
CA LEU A 311 -2.43 -19.91 -1.42
C LEU A 311 -2.38 -19.34 0.01
N ALA A 312 -2.97 -20.07 0.97
CA ALA A 312 -3.03 -19.62 2.36
C ALA A 312 -1.63 -19.54 3.00
N THR A 313 -0.75 -20.48 2.67
CA THR A 313 0.63 -20.51 3.18
C THR A 313 1.45 -19.35 2.62
N GLU A 314 1.38 -19.12 1.32
CA GLU A 314 2.12 -18.02 0.66
C GLU A 314 1.66 -16.65 1.19
N MET A 315 0.34 -16.45 1.30
CA MET A 315 -0.24 -15.25 1.88
C MET A 315 0.18 -15.10 3.35
N GLY A 316 0.08 -16.15 4.15
CA GLY A 316 0.47 -16.14 5.56
C GLY A 316 1.93 -15.79 5.77
N LEU A 317 2.85 -16.40 5.00
CA LEU A 317 4.28 -16.10 5.08
C LEU A 317 4.59 -14.62 4.81
N MET A 318 3.89 -13.98 3.87
CA MET A 318 4.05 -12.57 3.61
C MET A 318 3.41 -11.71 4.72
N GLN A 319 2.17 -12.00 5.08
CA GLN A 319 1.40 -11.19 6.04
C GLN A 319 1.98 -11.21 7.46
N GLU A 320 2.54 -12.34 7.90
CA GLU A 320 3.15 -12.46 9.24
C GLU A 320 4.47 -11.67 9.39
N ARG A 321 5.09 -11.27 8.29
CA ARG A 321 6.26 -10.36 8.30
C ARG A 321 5.85 -8.91 8.59
N ILE A 322 4.58 -8.56 8.30
CA ILE A 322 4.00 -7.23 8.50
C ILE A 322 3.49 -7.15 9.94
N THR A 323 4.29 -6.55 10.82
CA THR A 323 3.98 -6.50 12.26
C THR A 323 4.80 -5.44 12.97
N SER A 324 4.41 -5.14 14.21
CA SER A 324 5.21 -4.35 15.14
C SER A 324 6.21 -5.20 15.89
N THR A 325 7.43 -4.73 15.96
CA THR A 325 8.49 -5.28 16.80
C THR A 325 8.85 -4.30 17.90
N LYS A 326 9.68 -4.73 18.84
CA LYS A 326 10.23 -3.84 19.88
C LYS A 326 11.10 -2.72 19.33
N ARG A 327 11.49 -2.77 18.08
CA ARG A 327 12.35 -1.80 17.39
C ARG A 327 11.57 -0.79 16.56
N GLY A 328 10.53 -1.22 15.89
CA GLY A 328 9.71 -0.41 15.00
C GLY A 328 8.52 -1.19 14.48
N SER A 329 7.75 -0.58 13.59
CA SER A 329 6.56 -1.21 13.04
C SER A 329 6.48 -1.12 11.52
N ILE A 330 5.83 -2.11 10.90
CA ILE A 330 5.35 -2.02 9.53
C ILE A 330 3.83 -2.03 9.57
N THR A 331 3.21 -0.93 9.21
CA THR A 331 1.76 -0.86 8.98
C THR A 331 1.52 -0.95 7.48
N SER A 332 0.71 -1.89 7.02
CA SER A 332 0.45 -2.05 5.60
C SER A 332 -0.93 -1.54 5.19
N VAL A 333 -0.96 -0.88 4.05
CA VAL A 333 -2.20 -0.54 3.33
C VAL A 333 -2.19 -1.32 2.02
N GLN A 334 -3.10 -2.26 1.89
CA GLN A 334 -3.15 -3.20 0.78
C GLN A 334 -4.41 -2.94 -0.04
N ALA A 335 -4.22 -2.50 -1.28
CA ALA A 335 -5.34 -2.41 -2.20
C ALA A 335 -5.83 -3.82 -2.54
N VAL A 336 -7.12 -4.04 -2.35
CA VAL A 336 -7.75 -5.35 -2.59
C VAL A 336 -8.74 -5.21 -3.74
N TYR A 337 -8.53 -6.01 -4.77
CA TYR A 337 -9.51 -6.22 -5.83
C TYR A 337 -10.33 -7.47 -5.52
N VAL A 338 -11.64 -7.35 -5.62
CA VAL A 338 -12.57 -8.46 -5.41
C VAL A 338 -13.16 -8.84 -6.78
N PRO A 339 -12.77 -10.01 -7.34
CA PRO A 339 -13.29 -10.48 -8.62
C PRO A 339 -14.81 -10.59 -8.61
N ALA A 340 -15.49 -9.97 -9.57
CA ALA A 340 -16.95 -10.00 -9.72
C ALA A 340 -17.74 -9.59 -8.44
N ASP A 341 -17.11 -8.81 -7.55
CA ASP A 341 -17.65 -8.43 -6.23
C ASP A 341 -17.99 -9.64 -5.34
N ASP A 342 -17.35 -10.79 -5.60
CA ASP A 342 -17.55 -12.03 -4.83
C ASP A 342 -16.54 -12.13 -3.69
N LEU A 343 -16.98 -11.78 -2.48
CA LEU A 343 -16.18 -11.88 -1.26
C LEU A 343 -15.88 -13.32 -0.83
N THR A 344 -16.51 -14.31 -1.44
CA THR A 344 -16.29 -15.74 -1.15
C THR A 344 -15.20 -16.36 -2.02
N ASP A 345 -14.70 -15.62 -3.01
CA ASP A 345 -13.54 -16.03 -3.79
C ASP A 345 -12.33 -16.29 -2.86
N PRO A 346 -11.59 -17.40 -3.04
CA PRO A 346 -10.51 -17.80 -2.14
C PRO A 346 -9.42 -16.75 -1.92
N ALA A 347 -9.09 -15.93 -2.93
CA ALA A 347 -8.04 -14.92 -2.80
C ALA A 347 -8.43 -13.76 -1.88
N PRO A 348 -9.54 -13.02 -2.10
CA PRO A 348 -10.00 -12.02 -1.15
C PRO A 348 -10.34 -12.63 0.22
N ALA A 349 -10.99 -13.79 0.29
CA ALA A 349 -11.33 -14.44 1.56
C ALA A 349 -10.08 -14.72 2.42
N THR A 350 -9.00 -15.21 1.81
CA THR A 350 -7.73 -15.45 2.51
C THR A 350 -7.10 -14.13 2.95
N THR A 351 -7.17 -13.08 2.12
CA THR A 351 -6.64 -11.75 2.47
C THR A 351 -7.40 -11.16 3.66
N PHE A 352 -8.74 -11.22 3.65
CA PHE A 352 -9.59 -10.69 4.73
C PHE A 352 -9.26 -11.28 6.10
N ALA A 353 -8.88 -12.56 6.15
CA ALA A 353 -8.53 -13.22 7.40
C ALA A 353 -7.35 -12.56 8.13
N HIS A 354 -6.47 -11.88 7.39
CA HIS A 354 -5.29 -11.20 7.93
C HIS A 354 -5.51 -9.72 8.27
N LEU A 355 -6.60 -9.09 7.79
CA LEU A 355 -6.81 -7.66 7.93
C LEU A 355 -7.23 -7.27 9.36
N ASP A 356 -6.65 -6.16 9.84
CA ASP A 356 -7.01 -5.53 11.13
C ASP A 356 -8.04 -4.41 10.95
N ALA A 357 -8.01 -3.74 9.79
CA ALA A 357 -8.97 -2.71 9.42
C ALA A 357 -9.31 -2.79 7.92
N THR A 358 -10.46 -2.25 7.57
CA THR A 358 -10.98 -2.24 6.21
C THR A 358 -11.48 -0.85 5.88
N THR A 359 -10.83 -0.18 4.93
CA THR A 359 -11.24 1.11 4.38
C THR A 359 -12.00 0.88 3.08
N VAL A 360 -13.27 1.25 3.04
CA VAL A 360 -14.11 1.12 1.85
C VAL A 360 -14.36 2.49 1.23
N LEU A 361 -13.90 2.69 -0.01
CA LEU A 361 -14.19 3.90 -0.79
C LEU A 361 -15.45 3.68 -1.63
N ASN A 362 -16.42 4.59 -1.50
CA ASN A 362 -17.72 4.47 -2.11
C ASN A 362 -17.95 5.52 -3.19
N ARG A 363 -18.36 5.07 -4.39
CA ARG A 363 -18.63 5.95 -5.53
C ARG A 363 -19.82 6.89 -5.26
N LYS A 364 -20.83 6.45 -4.51
CA LYS A 364 -21.98 7.30 -4.16
C LYS A 364 -21.55 8.49 -3.29
N ILE A 365 -20.60 8.28 -2.38
CA ILE A 365 -20.03 9.34 -1.53
C ILE A 365 -19.20 10.28 -2.38
N ALA A 366 -18.34 9.75 -3.26
CA ALA A 366 -17.56 10.56 -4.22
C ALA A 366 -18.46 11.43 -5.11
N SER A 367 -19.60 10.90 -5.59
CA SER A 367 -20.54 11.66 -6.43
C SER A 367 -21.22 12.82 -5.72
N LYS A 368 -21.25 12.82 -4.38
CA LYS A 368 -21.72 13.93 -3.55
C LYS A 368 -20.65 15.02 -3.32
N GLY A 369 -19.43 14.83 -3.85
CA GLY A 369 -18.31 15.74 -3.64
C GLY A 369 -17.68 15.63 -2.23
N ILE A 370 -17.87 14.51 -1.55
CA ILE A 370 -17.32 14.23 -0.24
C ILE A 370 -16.02 13.44 -0.42
N TYR A 371 -14.89 14.04 -0.05
CA TYR A 371 -13.56 13.44 -0.14
C TYR A 371 -12.79 13.61 1.17
N PRO A 372 -12.09 12.54 1.66
CA PRO A 372 -12.01 11.21 1.03
C PRO A 372 -13.38 10.52 1.00
N ALA A 373 -13.64 9.75 -0.05
CA ALA A 373 -14.92 9.07 -0.24
C ALA A 373 -15.04 7.77 0.57
N VAL A 374 -14.55 7.78 1.79
CA VAL A 374 -14.61 6.64 2.72
C VAL A 374 -16.04 6.44 3.19
N ASP A 375 -16.52 5.20 3.08
CA ASP A 375 -17.82 4.82 3.60
C ASP A 375 -17.74 4.51 5.11
N PRO A 376 -18.32 5.34 5.97
CA PRO A 376 -18.20 5.17 7.41
C PRO A 376 -19.05 3.99 7.95
N LEU A 377 -20.00 3.47 7.18
CA LEU A 377 -20.84 2.34 7.58
C LEU A 377 -20.27 1.00 7.14
N ASP A 378 -19.53 0.95 6.02
CA ASP A 378 -18.93 -0.26 5.48
C ASP A 378 -17.47 -0.43 5.94
N SER A 379 -16.81 0.63 6.41
CA SER A 379 -15.44 0.59 6.92
C SER A 379 -15.40 0.13 8.38
N THR A 380 -14.40 -0.68 8.72
CA THR A 380 -14.30 -1.29 10.06
C THR A 380 -12.87 -1.33 10.57
N SER A 381 -12.71 -1.37 11.89
CA SER A 381 -11.42 -1.59 12.54
C SER A 381 -11.56 -2.44 13.81
N ARG A 382 -10.62 -3.37 13.99
CA ARG A 382 -10.58 -4.24 15.19
C ARG A 382 -10.15 -3.50 16.45
N ILE A 383 -9.51 -2.33 16.34
CA ILE A 383 -9.11 -1.53 17.49
C ILE A 383 -10.15 -0.48 17.87
N LEU A 384 -11.28 -0.41 17.19
CA LEU A 384 -12.42 0.41 17.62
C LEU A 384 -13.08 -0.24 18.85
N ASP A 385 -12.37 -0.21 19.95
CA ASP A 385 -12.70 -0.82 21.24
C ASP A 385 -12.36 0.16 22.35
N PRO A 386 -13.27 0.44 23.29
CA PRO A 386 -13.03 1.41 24.38
C PRO A 386 -11.80 1.08 25.23
N ALA A 387 -11.43 -0.20 25.33
CA ALA A 387 -10.23 -0.63 26.06
C ALA A 387 -8.92 -0.20 25.39
N ILE A 388 -8.95 0.11 24.09
CA ILE A 388 -7.75 0.49 23.29
C ILE A 388 -7.74 1.99 23.03
N ILE A 389 -8.83 2.54 22.51
CA ILE A 389 -8.91 3.94 22.06
C ILE A 389 -9.53 4.88 23.08
N GLY A 390 -10.07 4.36 24.19
CA GLY A 390 -10.76 5.11 25.22
C GLY A 390 -12.26 5.31 24.95
N ASP A 391 -12.99 5.56 26.04
CA ASP A 391 -14.46 5.66 26.00
C ASP A 391 -14.96 6.85 25.16
N GLU A 392 -14.31 8.01 25.26
CA GLU A 392 -14.73 9.22 24.55
C GLU A 392 -14.67 9.03 23.04
N HIS A 393 -13.56 8.53 22.52
CA HIS A 393 -13.39 8.23 21.09
C HIS A 393 -14.41 7.19 20.63
N TYR A 394 -14.51 6.07 21.34
CA TYR A 394 -15.45 4.99 21.01
C TYR A 394 -16.90 5.48 20.96
N ASN A 395 -17.34 6.19 21.99
CA ASN A 395 -18.71 6.68 22.07
C ASN A 395 -19.01 7.70 20.96
N THR A 396 -18.06 8.59 20.64
CA THR A 396 -18.23 9.54 19.54
C THR A 396 -18.35 8.82 18.22
N ALA A 397 -17.49 7.82 17.93
CA ALA A 397 -17.57 7.00 16.73
C ALA A 397 -18.92 6.28 16.63
N GLN A 398 -19.41 5.69 17.70
CA GLN A 398 -20.72 5.02 17.72
C GLN A 398 -21.88 5.99 17.48
N ARG A 399 -21.83 7.21 18.04
CA ARG A 399 -22.83 8.25 17.79
C ARG A 399 -22.86 8.67 16.32
N VAL A 400 -21.69 8.83 15.69
CA VAL A 400 -21.57 9.15 14.26
C VAL A 400 -22.13 8.02 13.40
N ILE A 401 -21.75 6.78 13.68
CA ILE A 401 -22.24 5.60 12.94
C ILE A 401 -23.78 5.52 13.07
N ASN A 402 -24.32 5.67 14.26
CA ASN A 402 -25.76 5.56 14.51
C ASN A 402 -26.56 6.64 13.79
N ILE A 403 -26.10 7.90 13.81
CA ILE A 403 -26.83 8.99 13.13
C ILE A 403 -26.79 8.82 11.59
N LEU A 404 -25.67 8.36 11.04
CA LEU A 404 -25.54 8.09 9.61
C LEU A 404 -26.34 6.86 9.19
N ALA A 405 -26.39 5.81 9.98
CA ALA A 405 -27.22 4.63 9.74
C ALA A 405 -28.71 5.01 9.73
N ARG A 406 -29.16 5.80 10.72
CA ARG A 406 -30.52 6.30 10.76
C ARG A 406 -30.84 7.18 9.56
N TYR A 407 -29.94 8.05 9.17
CA TYR A 407 -30.11 8.87 7.99
C TYR A 407 -30.25 8.03 6.71
N ASN A 408 -29.44 6.95 6.59
CA ASN A 408 -29.54 6.04 5.46
C ASN A 408 -30.91 5.37 5.36
N GLU A 409 -31.47 4.90 6.48
CA GLU A 409 -32.85 4.38 6.55
C GLU A 409 -33.89 5.41 6.12
N LEU A 410 -33.73 6.66 6.53
CA LEU A 410 -34.66 7.74 6.20
C LEU A 410 -34.57 8.19 4.73
N GLN A 411 -33.45 7.94 4.03
CA GLN A 411 -33.30 8.35 2.64
C GLN A 411 -34.33 7.72 1.71
N ASP A 412 -34.69 6.45 1.94
CA ASP A 412 -35.73 5.79 1.13
C ASP A 412 -37.10 6.42 1.36
N ILE A 413 -37.39 6.79 2.58
CA ILE A 413 -38.65 7.49 2.94
C ILE A 413 -38.68 8.89 2.30
N ILE A 414 -37.59 9.63 2.39
CA ILE A 414 -37.42 10.97 1.81
C ILE A 414 -37.62 10.92 0.27
N ALA A 415 -37.05 9.90 -0.38
CA ALA A 415 -37.14 9.73 -1.83
C ALA A 415 -38.59 9.48 -2.32
N ILE A 416 -39.41 8.82 -1.51
CA ILE A 416 -40.79 8.44 -1.87
C ILE A 416 -41.78 9.51 -1.43
N LEU A 417 -41.69 10.00 -0.20
CA LEU A 417 -42.68 10.84 0.44
C LEU A 417 -42.28 12.33 0.56
N GLY A 418 -41.00 12.63 0.42
CA GLY A 418 -40.43 13.96 0.67
C GLY A 418 -40.02 14.21 2.13
N LEU A 419 -39.24 15.26 2.33
CA LEU A 419 -38.69 15.64 3.63
C LEU A 419 -39.80 16.12 4.60
N ASP A 420 -40.85 16.73 4.07
CA ASP A 420 -41.92 17.35 4.88
C ASP A 420 -42.75 16.32 5.65
N GLU A 421 -42.80 15.08 5.17
CA GLU A 421 -43.58 14.00 5.80
C GLU A 421 -42.85 13.35 6.99
N LEU A 422 -41.58 13.71 7.23
CA LEU A 422 -40.84 13.23 8.39
C LEU A 422 -41.34 13.89 9.70
N SER A 423 -41.20 13.16 10.80
CA SER A 423 -41.36 13.72 12.12
C SER A 423 -40.33 14.84 12.39
N GLU A 424 -40.62 15.77 13.30
CA GLU A 424 -39.67 16.84 13.66
C GLU A 424 -38.37 16.27 14.21
N GLU A 425 -38.43 15.14 14.91
CA GLU A 425 -37.25 14.43 15.39
C GLU A 425 -36.41 13.88 14.25
N ASP A 426 -37.04 13.21 13.26
CA ASP A 426 -36.33 12.69 12.10
C ASP A 426 -35.78 13.81 11.19
N LYS A 427 -36.47 14.95 11.07
CA LYS A 427 -35.97 16.13 10.36
C LYS A 427 -34.66 16.66 11.00
N LEU A 428 -34.63 16.68 12.34
CA LEU A 428 -33.45 17.09 13.08
C LEU A 428 -32.28 16.11 12.87
N VAL A 429 -32.58 14.80 12.93
CA VAL A 429 -31.59 13.75 12.64
C VAL A 429 -31.02 13.93 11.23
N VAL A 430 -31.86 14.12 10.22
CA VAL A 430 -31.43 14.34 8.83
C VAL A 430 -30.54 15.58 8.71
N SER A 431 -30.92 16.69 9.33
CA SER A 431 -30.19 17.95 9.30
C SER A 431 -28.79 17.80 9.89
N ARG A 432 -28.66 17.15 11.05
CA ARG A 432 -27.36 16.90 11.71
C ARG A 432 -26.55 15.84 10.97
N ALA A 433 -27.19 14.77 10.51
CA ALA A 433 -26.51 13.72 9.74
C ALA A 433 -25.87 14.25 8.45
N ARG A 434 -26.52 15.19 7.74
CA ARG A 434 -25.94 15.84 6.56
C ARG A 434 -24.71 16.67 6.91
N ARG A 435 -24.71 17.37 8.06
CA ARG A 435 -23.52 18.09 8.53
C ARG A 435 -22.40 17.12 8.90
N VAL A 436 -22.73 16.01 9.59
CA VAL A 436 -21.78 14.94 9.92
C VAL A 436 -21.16 14.35 8.66
N GLU A 437 -22.00 14.01 7.66
CA GLU A 437 -21.52 13.44 6.38
C GLU A 437 -20.54 14.39 5.68
N ARG A 438 -20.86 15.69 5.63
CA ARG A 438 -19.96 16.69 5.04
C ARG A 438 -18.70 16.95 5.86
N PHE A 439 -18.79 16.93 7.18
CA PHE A 439 -17.66 17.13 8.08
C PHE A 439 -16.68 15.95 8.08
N LEU A 440 -17.08 14.77 7.62
CA LEU A 440 -16.17 13.65 7.33
C LEU A 440 -15.20 13.98 6.18
N SER A 441 -15.55 14.92 5.29
CA SER A 441 -14.67 15.39 4.25
C SER A 441 -13.55 16.28 4.80
N GLN A 442 -12.44 16.35 4.07
CA GLN A 442 -11.25 17.06 4.51
C GLN A 442 -10.39 17.43 3.30
N PRO A 443 -9.82 18.66 3.24
CA PRO A 443 -8.87 18.99 2.19
C PRO A 443 -7.54 18.29 2.44
N PHE A 444 -6.97 17.73 1.37
CA PHE A 444 -5.70 17.01 1.40
C PHE A 444 -4.55 17.88 0.90
N HIS A 445 -3.35 17.70 1.49
CA HIS A 445 -2.14 18.41 1.07
C HIS A 445 -1.78 18.07 -0.38
N VAL A 446 -1.87 16.78 -0.74
CA VAL A 446 -1.56 16.31 -2.09
C VAL A 446 -2.56 16.78 -3.16
N ALA A 447 -3.70 17.31 -2.76
CA ALA A 447 -4.74 17.80 -3.65
C ALA A 447 -4.81 19.34 -3.72
N GLU A 448 -3.95 20.07 -3.04
CA GLU A 448 -3.98 21.54 -2.96
C GLU A 448 -3.97 22.21 -4.34
N GLN A 449 -3.12 21.74 -5.24
CA GLN A 449 -2.99 22.28 -6.59
C GLN A 449 -4.25 22.10 -7.45
N PHE A 450 -5.08 21.08 -7.16
CA PHE A 450 -6.31 20.80 -7.90
C PHE A 450 -7.53 21.46 -7.29
N THR A 451 -7.56 21.56 -5.96
CA THR A 451 -8.73 22.06 -5.22
C THR A 451 -8.60 23.55 -4.87
N GLY A 452 -7.39 24.09 -4.84
CA GLY A 452 -7.09 25.44 -4.33
C GLY A 452 -7.32 25.57 -2.82
N LEU A 453 -7.56 24.48 -2.11
CA LEU A 453 -7.75 24.45 -0.67
C LEU A 453 -6.47 23.94 0.00
N LYS A 454 -6.04 24.62 1.06
CA LYS A 454 -4.89 24.19 1.84
C LYS A 454 -5.23 22.88 2.58
N GLY A 455 -4.37 21.87 2.46
CA GLY A 455 -4.50 20.62 3.17
C GLY A 455 -4.34 20.79 4.68
N VAL A 456 -5.00 19.93 5.44
CA VAL A 456 -5.01 19.98 6.90
C VAL A 456 -4.83 18.59 7.49
N PHE A 457 -3.87 18.47 8.39
CA PHE A 457 -3.77 17.33 9.31
C PHE A 457 -4.64 17.64 10.53
N VAL A 458 -5.61 16.79 10.85
CA VAL A 458 -6.54 17.01 11.97
C VAL A 458 -6.22 16.05 13.10
N ASP A 459 -5.95 16.59 14.29
CA ASP A 459 -5.74 15.77 15.50
C ASP A 459 -7.05 15.05 15.90
N ILE A 460 -6.92 13.86 16.45
CA ILE A 460 -8.09 13.06 16.88
C ILE A 460 -8.95 13.78 17.92
N LYS A 461 -8.36 14.58 18.79
CA LYS A 461 -9.11 15.35 19.79
C LYS A 461 -9.99 16.40 19.15
N ASP A 462 -9.49 17.10 18.14
CA ASP A 462 -10.27 18.08 17.37
C ASP A 462 -11.37 17.41 16.56
N THR A 463 -11.08 16.22 16.02
CA THR A 463 -12.07 15.38 15.35
C THR A 463 -13.21 15.00 16.29
N ILE A 464 -12.91 14.44 17.46
CA ILE A 464 -13.89 14.04 18.46
C ILE A 464 -14.73 15.24 18.91
N LYS A 465 -14.08 16.37 19.23
CA LYS A 465 -14.74 17.61 19.62
C LYS A 465 -15.73 18.07 18.55
N GLY A 466 -15.27 18.14 17.30
CA GLY A 466 -16.08 18.63 16.19
C GLY A 466 -17.34 17.80 15.96
N PHE A 467 -17.22 16.47 15.92
CA PHE A 467 -18.38 15.59 15.74
C PHE A 467 -19.36 15.66 16.91
N ASN A 468 -18.87 15.73 18.15
CA ASN A 468 -19.75 15.89 19.31
C ASN A 468 -20.54 17.21 19.24
N MET A 469 -19.90 18.34 18.92
CA MET A 469 -20.59 19.63 18.76
C MET A 469 -21.68 19.59 17.69
N ILE A 470 -21.44 18.89 16.57
CA ILE A 470 -22.45 18.74 15.51
C ILE A 470 -23.65 17.90 16.01
N ILE A 471 -23.39 16.77 16.63
CA ILE A 471 -24.44 15.84 17.08
C ILE A 471 -25.23 16.45 18.26
N ASP A 472 -24.58 17.20 19.15
CA ASP A 472 -25.23 17.88 20.28
C ASP A 472 -26.01 19.13 19.86
N GLY A 473 -25.83 19.61 18.61
CA GLY A 473 -26.58 20.70 18.03
C GLY A 473 -26.03 22.08 18.33
N GLU A 474 -24.81 22.19 18.83
CA GLU A 474 -24.18 23.47 19.15
C GLU A 474 -23.91 24.35 17.91
N VAL A 475 -23.91 23.74 16.72
CA VAL A 475 -23.62 24.37 15.44
C VAL A 475 -24.77 24.30 14.43
N ASP A 476 -25.99 24.01 14.90
CA ASP A 476 -27.19 23.88 14.05
C ASP A 476 -27.56 25.16 13.29
N GLN A 477 -27.07 26.35 13.75
CA GLN A 477 -27.30 27.64 13.09
C GLN A 477 -26.54 27.82 11.78
N TYR A 478 -25.46 27.06 11.53
CA TYR A 478 -24.65 27.17 10.34
C TYR A 478 -25.16 26.31 9.19
N PRO A 479 -25.02 26.75 7.92
CA PRO A 479 -25.50 25.97 6.78
C PRO A 479 -24.65 24.69 6.58
N GLU A 480 -25.22 23.66 5.96
CA GLU A 480 -24.54 22.40 5.68
C GLU A 480 -23.25 22.57 4.87
N SER A 481 -23.22 23.54 3.94
CA SER A 481 -22.06 23.84 3.09
C SER A 481 -20.82 24.23 3.88
N ALA A 482 -21.02 24.82 5.06
CA ALA A 482 -19.90 25.23 5.92
C ALA A 482 -19.05 24.05 6.41
N PHE A 483 -19.64 22.87 6.51
CA PHE A 483 -18.98 21.67 7.02
C PHE A 483 -18.22 20.85 5.95
N ASN A 484 -18.34 21.24 4.68
CA ASN A 484 -17.72 20.51 3.57
C ASN A 484 -16.27 20.96 3.33
N LEU A 485 -15.34 19.99 3.21
CA LEU A 485 -13.91 20.21 2.95
C LEU A 485 -13.28 21.23 3.91
N VAL A 486 -13.44 20.99 5.19
CA VAL A 486 -12.83 21.75 6.28
C VAL A 486 -11.99 20.85 7.18
N GLY A 487 -11.05 21.41 7.91
CA GLY A 487 -10.24 20.68 8.88
C GLY A 487 -10.98 20.49 10.21
N THR A 488 -10.91 21.49 11.05
CA THR A 488 -11.51 21.48 12.41
C THR A 488 -12.93 22.05 12.41
N ILE A 489 -13.60 21.95 13.56
CA ILE A 489 -14.92 22.53 13.73
C ILE A 489 -14.86 24.07 13.72
N GLU A 490 -13.76 24.65 14.19
CA GLU A 490 -13.50 26.07 14.14
C GLU A 490 -13.46 26.60 12.69
N ASP A 491 -12.87 25.82 11.79
CA ASP A 491 -12.86 26.16 10.35
C ASP A 491 -14.28 26.15 9.77
N ALA A 492 -15.10 25.18 10.17
CA ALA A 492 -16.51 25.10 9.76
C ALA A 492 -17.32 26.30 10.29
N ILE A 493 -17.11 26.67 11.55
CA ILE A 493 -17.77 27.84 12.16
C ILE A 493 -17.39 29.12 11.43
N ALA A 494 -16.09 29.36 11.23
CA ALA A 494 -15.60 30.54 10.51
C ALA A 494 -16.16 30.63 9.07
N LYS A 495 -16.21 29.48 8.38
CA LYS A 495 -16.81 29.39 7.04
C LYS A 495 -18.32 29.68 7.08
N GLY A 496 -19.04 29.13 8.07
CA GLY A 496 -20.47 29.35 8.27
C GLY A 496 -20.80 30.82 8.58
N GLU A 497 -20.03 31.48 9.45
CA GLU A 497 -20.16 32.91 9.73
C GLU A 497 -19.94 33.77 8.47
N ALA A 498 -18.93 33.43 7.68
CA ALA A 498 -18.66 34.14 6.42
C ALA A 498 -19.77 33.93 5.38
N GLU A 499 -20.41 32.76 5.34
CA GLU A 499 -21.55 32.49 4.46
C GLU A 499 -22.81 33.25 4.90
N LEU A 500 -23.10 33.26 6.22
CA LEU A 500 -24.23 34.00 6.78
C LEU A 500 -24.08 35.52 6.63
N ALA A 501 -22.86 36.04 6.68
CA ALA A 501 -22.60 37.48 6.49
C ALA A 501 -22.78 37.93 5.02
N LYS A 502 -22.81 37.01 4.06
CA LYS A 502 -23.02 37.27 2.62
C LYS A 502 -24.48 37.09 2.18
N ALA A 503 -25.26 36.36 2.97
CA ALA A 503 -26.71 36.10 2.71
C ALA A 503 -27.57 37.22 3.28
#